data_cd49c5269528c5b742ca1834ecfba5e4
#
_entry.id   cd49c5269528c5b742ca1834ecfba5e4
#
_cell.length_a   1.000
_cell.length_b   1.000
_cell.length_c   1.000
_cell.angle_alpha   90.00
_cell.angle_beta   90.00
_cell.angle_gamma   90.00
#
_symmetry.space_group_name_H-M   'P 1'
#
loop_
_entity.id
_entity.type
_entity.pdbx_description
1 polymer ?
#
loop_
_entity_poly.entity_id
_entity_poly.type
_entity_poly.pdbx_seq_one_letter_code
_entity_poly.pdbx_strand_id
1 'polypeptide(L)'
;MKKTLLLLSAILLIAGCASKRYTKKAVKFEEAGLYEDAAEYYYQAVKKKDSNVEAKLGLQKTGQITLDRKLDDFMRSYKQNDYKTAVYNYLESEKYYKKVKEVNVNLDFPEHYKEYYEEAKGDYLNKKYADGIDKLNREDFDAALTVFEEIKNIDANYKDVKNLYITAKYEPMYRDANHYLENEMYRKAYYTFENIIKGAGSYKQSVALKNEAQQKGTITILISDISYSSYKFREISNKITSEVKSELSQLNNPFIKIIDPSSIDVNLYKNGELNMQAADLAGIKAVLTGVIHSAKTINGGTKKEEKKGYIKEVRKTKNSEGEEIETIRYHKTTYYEYHQNNKAELFMSYKLVSTENNSVLVSDVFNKTNADYMHYAEYKGDQSKLIPGYWKYKNRTTKEDVQDDNKKDINKLHNLLKASKKIKPAQELLNELINQSAKNVTKTIDKYNPEQ
;
A
#
# COMPACT_ATOMS: atom_id res chain seq x y z
N MET A 1 -22.69 11.58 -29.96
CA MET A 1 -23.78 10.64 -30.18
C MET A 1 -23.57 9.67 -31.36
N LYS A 2 -23.18 10.08 -32.59
CA LYS A 2 -22.99 9.14 -33.73
C LYS A 2 -21.86 8.11 -33.55
N LYS A 3 -20.73 8.46 -32.87
CA LYS A 3 -19.61 7.53 -32.59
C LYS A 3 -19.93 6.50 -31.54
N THR A 4 -20.73 6.82 -30.54
CA THR A 4 -21.20 5.88 -29.50
C THR A 4 -22.21 4.88 -30.04
N LEU A 5 -23.06 5.29 -30.98
CA LEU A 5 -24.03 4.41 -31.67
C LEU A 5 -23.33 3.39 -32.56
N LEU A 6 -22.26 3.79 -33.26
CA LEU A 6 -21.44 2.90 -34.11
C LEU A 6 -20.66 1.86 -33.29
N LEU A 7 -20.15 2.22 -32.13
CA LEU A 7 -19.49 1.26 -31.21
C LEU A 7 -20.48 0.24 -30.62
N LEU A 8 -21.70 0.65 -30.27
CA LEU A 8 -22.74 -0.27 -29.79
C LEU A 8 -23.18 -1.25 -30.90
N SER A 9 -23.32 -0.79 -32.15
CA SER A 9 -23.68 -1.67 -33.25
C SER A 9 -22.58 -2.67 -33.61
N ALA A 10 -21.31 -2.30 -33.54
CA ALA A 10 -20.19 -3.20 -33.78
C ALA A 10 -20.09 -4.31 -32.71
N ILE A 11 -20.36 -4.01 -31.43
CA ILE A 11 -20.37 -4.99 -30.33
C ILE A 11 -21.51 -6.01 -30.52
N LEU A 12 -22.68 -5.59 -30.98
CA LEU A 12 -23.81 -6.47 -31.26
C LEU A 12 -23.54 -7.44 -32.44
N LEU A 13 -22.79 -7.02 -33.44
CA LEU A 13 -22.43 -7.87 -34.60
C LEU A 13 -21.39 -8.94 -34.20
N ILE A 14 -20.39 -8.60 -33.35
CA ILE A 14 -19.37 -9.53 -32.89
C ILE A 14 -20.00 -10.58 -31.95
N ALA A 15 -20.91 -10.18 -31.07
CA ALA A 15 -21.63 -11.08 -30.16
C ALA A 15 -22.51 -12.10 -30.95
N GLY A 16 -23.14 -11.66 -32.02
CA GLY A 16 -23.94 -12.53 -32.90
C GLY A 16 -23.09 -13.61 -33.61
N CYS A 17 -21.88 -13.27 -34.07
CA CYS A 17 -20.95 -14.22 -34.69
C CYS A 17 -20.42 -15.23 -33.68
N ALA A 18 -20.10 -14.79 -32.47
CA ALA A 18 -19.64 -15.68 -31.42
C ALA A 18 -20.74 -16.66 -30.98
N SER A 19 -21.98 -16.19 -30.79
CA SER A 19 -23.12 -17.04 -30.44
C SER A 19 -23.32 -18.14 -31.47
N LYS A 20 -23.37 -17.80 -32.80
CA LYS A 20 -23.50 -18.79 -33.88
C LYS A 20 -22.37 -19.82 -33.89
N ARG A 21 -21.12 -19.40 -33.58
CA ARG A 21 -19.98 -20.33 -33.51
C ARG A 21 -20.14 -21.32 -32.37
N TYR A 22 -20.60 -20.85 -31.22
CA TYR A 22 -20.89 -21.73 -30.06
C TYR A 22 -22.04 -22.67 -30.36
N THR A 23 -23.15 -22.22 -30.98
CA THR A 23 -24.26 -23.08 -31.39
C THR A 23 -23.79 -24.19 -32.32
N LYS A 24 -23.00 -23.88 -33.38
CA LYS A 24 -22.44 -24.89 -34.27
C LYS A 24 -21.55 -25.94 -33.56
N LYS A 25 -20.81 -25.54 -32.54
CA LYS A 25 -20.03 -26.48 -31.72
C LYS A 25 -20.97 -27.36 -30.89
N ALA A 26 -21.95 -26.76 -30.23
CA ALA A 26 -22.92 -27.45 -29.43
C ALA A 26 -23.65 -28.57 -30.22
N VAL A 27 -24.12 -28.25 -31.45
CA VAL A 27 -24.74 -29.26 -32.34
C VAL A 27 -23.83 -30.46 -32.59
N LYS A 28 -22.53 -30.22 -32.84
CA LYS A 28 -21.59 -31.33 -33.09
C LYS A 28 -21.42 -32.24 -31.86
N PHE A 29 -21.38 -31.64 -30.63
CA PHE A 29 -21.33 -32.42 -29.42
C PHE A 29 -22.64 -33.17 -29.14
N GLU A 30 -23.78 -32.55 -29.44
CA GLU A 30 -25.10 -33.19 -29.34
C GLU A 30 -25.22 -34.36 -30.27
N GLU A 31 -24.83 -34.22 -31.55
CA GLU A 31 -24.79 -35.31 -32.54
C GLU A 31 -23.85 -36.47 -32.13
N ALA A 32 -22.78 -36.15 -31.39
CA ALA A 32 -21.86 -37.13 -30.84
C ALA A 32 -22.36 -37.76 -29.53
N GLY A 33 -23.55 -37.38 -29.01
CA GLY A 33 -24.10 -37.91 -27.74
C GLY A 33 -23.44 -37.30 -26.49
N LEU A 34 -22.59 -36.30 -26.63
CA LEU A 34 -21.87 -35.62 -25.55
C LEU A 34 -22.72 -34.44 -25.03
N TYR A 35 -23.83 -34.80 -24.36
CA TYR A 35 -24.88 -33.84 -23.98
C TYR A 35 -24.42 -32.77 -22.99
N GLU A 36 -23.53 -33.08 -22.06
CA GLU A 36 -23.00 -32.10 -21.09
C GLU A 36 -22.15 -31.04 -21.77
N ASP A 37 -21.26 -31.45 -22.69
CA ASP A 37 -20.47 -30.52 -23.49
C ASP A 37 -21.37 -29.70 -24.42
N ALA A 38 -22.37 -30.32 -25.05
CA ALA A 38 -23.34 -29.65 -25.89
C ALA A 38 -24.09 -28.57 -25.10
N ALA A 39 -24.60 -28.92 -23.91
CA ALA A 39 -25.30 -27.98 -23.01
C ALA A 39 -24.41 -26.80 -22.62
N GLU A 40 -23.13 -27.03 -22.30
CA GLU A 40 -22.20 -25.95 -21.99
C GLU A 40 -22.00 -25.01 -23.18
N TYR A 41 -21.81 -25.52 -24.40
CA TYR A 41 -21.67 -24.68 -25.57
C TYR A 41 -22.96 -23.95 -25.93
N TYR A 42 -24.13 -24.55 -25.75
CA TYR A 42 -25.42 -23.87 -25.90
C TYR A 42 -25.59 -22.76 -24.88
N TYR A 43 -25.25 -23.01 -23.62
CA TYR A 43 -25.26 -22.00 -22.56
C TYR A 43 -24.39 -20.80 -22.94
N GLN A 44 -23.14 -21.04 -23.40
CA GLN A 44 -22.26 -19.98 -23.85
C GLN A 44 -22.84 -19.21 -25.05
N ALA A 45 -23.53 -19.89 -25.96
CA ALA A 45 -24.19 -19.26 -27.09
C ALA A 45 -25.31 -18.31 -26.66
N VAL A 46 -26.18 -18.75 -25.74
CA VAL A 46 -27.28 -17.95 -25.17
C VAL A 46 -26.71 -16.77 -24.38
N LYS A 47 -25.69 -16.98 -23.55
CA LYS A 47 -25.02 -15.91 -22.80
C LYS A 47 -24.42 -14.82 -23.67
N LYS A 48 -23.95 -15.19 -24.89
CA LYS A 48 -23.45 -14.20 -25.89
C LYS A 48 -24.58 -13.47 -26.61
N LYS A 49 -25.72 -14.14 -26.82
CA LYS A 49 -26.88 -13.56 -27.49
C LYS A 49 -28.15 -14.23 -26.95
N ASP A 50 -28.82 -13.56 -26.03
CA ASP A 50 -30.06 -14.08 -25.39
C ASP A 50 -31.18 -14.37 -26.38
N SER A 51 -31.24 -13.65 -27.51
CA SER A 51 -32.23 -13.88 -28.57
C SER A 51 -31.92 -15.04 -29.52
N ASN A 52 -30.92 -15.90 -29.20
CA ASN A 52 -30.61 -17.09 -30.02
C ASN A 52 -31.56 -18.25 -29.65
N VAL A 53 -32.66 -18.36 -30.35
CA VAL A 53 -33.71 -19.34 -30.12
C VAL A 53 -33.18 -20.78 -30.29
N GLU A 54 -32.38 -21.04 -31.32
CA GLU A 54 -31.79 -22.37 -31.57
C GLU A 54 -30.94 -22.83 -30.40
N ALA A 55 -30.09 -21.91 -29.85
CA ALA A 55 -29.27 -22.24 -28.70
C ALA A 55 -30.11 -22.44 -27.43
N LYS A 56 -31.19 -21.69 -27.23
CA LYS A 56 -32.11 -21.90 -26.10
C LYS A 56 -32.80 -23.27 -26.18
N LEU A 57 -33.33 -23.66 -27.34
CA LEU A 57 -33.94 -24.97 -27.51
C LEU A 57 -32.91 -26.12 -27.34
N GLY A 58 -31.70 -25.94 -27.89
CA GLY A 58 -30.63 -26.89 -27.72
C GLY A 58 -30.21 -27.02 -26.26
N LEU A 59 -30.10 -25.89 -25.53
CA LEU A 59 -29.80 -25.88 -24.09
C LEU A 59 -30.91 -26.50 -23.26
N GLN A 60 -32.17 -26.25 -23.60
CA GLN A 60 -33.31 -26.87 -22.92
C GLN A 60 -33.27 -28.40 -23.05
N LYS A 61 -33.05 -28.94 -24.26
CA LYS A 61 -32.96 -30.38 -24.51
C LYS A 61 -31.74 -31.02 -23.86
N THR A 62 -30.54 -30.54 -24.22
CA THR A 62 -29.27 -31.14 -23.74
C THR A 62 -29.03 -30.86 -22.27
N GLY A 63 -29.47 -29.69 -21.79
CA GLY A 63 -29.44 -29.32 -20.39
C GLY A 63 -30.34 -30.17 -19.52
N GLN A 64 -31.55 -30.54 -20.02
CA GLN A 64 -32.42 -31.47 -19.29
C GLN A 64 -31.76 -32.83 -19.17
N ILE A 65 -31.26 -33.43 -20.26
CA ILE A 65 -30.56 -34.72 -20.24
C ILE A 65 -29.37 -34.68 -19.25
N THR A 66 -28.65 -33.58 -19.22
CA THR A 66 -27.51 -33.38 -18.28
C THR A 66 -28.00 -33.32 -16.84
N LEU A 67 -29.07 -32.58 -16.57
CA LEU A 67 -29.66 -32.48 -15.22
C LEU A 67 -30.21 -33.84 -14.77
N ASP A 68 -30.95 -34.54 -15.62
CA ASP A 68 -31.50 -35.87 -15.31
C ASP A 68 -30.38 -36.84 -14.91
N ARG A 69 -29.28 -36.88 -15.67
CA ARG A 69 -28.12 -37.71 -15.34
C ARG A 69 -27.51 -37.36 -13.97
N LYS A 70 -27.38 -36.05 -13.67
CA LYS A 70 -26.88 -35.62 -12.34
C LYS A 70 -27.82 -36.02 -11.20
N LEU A 71 -29.11 -35.95 -11.42
CA LEU A 71 -30.12 -36.43 -10.47
C LEU A 71 -30.12 -37.96 -10.33
N ASP A 72 -29.87 -38.72 -11.40
CA ASP A 72 -29.67 -40.15 -11.34
C ASP A 72 -28.42 -40.54 -10.54
N ASP A 73 -27.31 -39.78 -10.68
CA ASP A 73 -26.11 -39.97 -9.89
C ASP A 73 -26.37 -39.70 -8.41
N PHE A 74 -27.15 -38.64 -8.10
CA PHE A 74 -27.64 -38.40 -6.75
C PHE A 74 -28.44 -39.56 -6.19
N MET A 75 -29.46 -40.04 -6.90
CA MET A 75 -30.32 -41.14 -6.45
C MET A 75 -29.57 -42.46 -6.31
N ARG A 76 -28.56 -42.71 -7.16
CA ARG A 76 -27.71 -43.89 -7.03
C ARG A 76 -26.91 -43.85 -5.73
N SER A 77 -26.28 -42.72 -5.42
CA SER A 77 -25.52 -42.53 -4.17
C SER A 77 -26.43 -42.62 -2.94
N TYR A 78 -27.63 -42.00 -3.01
CA TYR A 78 -28.64 -42.11 -1.95
C TYR A 78 -29.05 -43.56 -1.65
N LYS A 79 -29.40 -44.34 -2.69
CA LYS A 79 -29.78 -45.76 -2.55
C LYS A 79 -28.64 -46.64 -2.02
N GLN A 80 -27.39 -46.22 -2.20
CA GLN A 80 -26.21 -46.90 -1.66
C GLN A 80 -25.87 -46.47 -0.22
N ASN A 81 -26.65 -45.56 0.38
CA ASN A 81 -26.39 -44.92 1.68
C ASN A 81 -25.07 -44.15 1.72
N ASP A 82 -24.51 -43.79 0.55
CA ASP A 82 -23.40 -42.86 0.47
C ASP A 82 -23.93 -41.41 0.51
N TYR A 83 -24.37 -41.07 1.70
CA TYR A 83 -25.01 -39.76 1.91
C TYR A 83 -24.09 -38.55 1.67
N LYS A 84 -22.79 -38.72 1.87
CA LYS A 84 -21.84 -37.67 1.50
C LYS A 84 -21.91 -37.34 0.02
N THR A 85 -21.68 -38.36 -0.82
CA THR A 85 -21.71 -38.21 -2.29
C THR A 85 -23.10 -37.79 -2.76
N ALA A 86 -24.17 -38.30 -2.16
CA ALA A 86 -25.54 -37.91 -2.47
C ALA A 86 -25.76 -36.40 -2.24
N VAL A 87 -25.38 -35.86 -1.07
CA VAL A 87 -25.51 -34.43 -0.76
C VAL A 87 -24.80 -33.58 -1.79
N TYR A 88 -23.55 -33.91 -2.14
CA TYR A 88 -22.78 -33.09 -3.10
C TYR A 88 -23.33 -33.20 -4.52
N ASN A 89 -23.78 -34.39 -4.96
CA ASN A 89 -24.41 -34.60 -6.26
C ASN A 89 -25.70 -33.78 -6.41
N TYR A 90 -26.52 -33.73 -5.34
CA TYR A 90 -27.71 -32.88 -5.34
C TYR A 90 -27.38 -31.41 -5.43
N LEU A 91 -26.44 -30.92 -4.62
CA LEU A 91 -26.00 -29.54 -4.66
C LEU A 91 -25.41 -29.13 -6.03
N GLU A 92 -24.69 -30.03 -6.68
CA GLU A 92 -24.22 -29.85 -8.06
C GLU A 92 -25.38 -29.80 -9.05
N SER A 93 -26.39 -30.64 -8.90
CA SER A 93 -27.59 -30.66 -9.76
C SER A 93 -28.35 -29.32 -9.60
N GLU A 94 -28.54 -28.84 -8.37
CA GLU A 94 -29.18 -27.59 -8.07
C GLU A 94 -28.39 -26.38 -8.63
N LYS A 95 -27.08 -26.40 -8.48
CA LYS A 95 -26.18 -25.38 -9.03
C LYS A 95 -26.26 -25.33 -10.55
N TYR A 96 -26.28 -26.50 -11.20
CA TYR A 96 -26.45 -26.60 -12.64
C TYR A 96 -27.80 -26.07 -13.11
N TYR A 97 -28.89 -26.45 -12.45
CA TYR A 97 -30.21 -25.92 -12.69
C TYR A 97 -30.28 -24.39 -12.59
N LYS A 98 -29.74 -23.83 -11.50
CA LYS A 98 -29.67 -22.37 -11.30
C LYS A 98 -28.88 -21.69 -12.41
N LYS A 99 -27.72 -22.26 -12.82
CA LYS A 99 -26.88 -21.75 -13.90
C LYS A 99 -27.64 -21.65 -15.23
N VAL A 100 -28.41 -22.69 -15.60
CA VAL A 100 -29.18 -22.69 -16.84
C VAL A 100 -30.35 -21.69 -16.76
N LYS A 101 -30.97 -21.55 -15.60
CA LYS A 101 -32.02 -20.57 -15.35
C LYS A 101 -31.56 -19.11 -15.50
N GLU A 102 -30.28 -18.81 -15.20
CA GLU A 102 -29.71 -17.46 -15.38
C GLU A 102 -29.78 -16.94 -16.80
N VAL A 103 -29.84 -17.81 -17.81
CA VAL A 103 -29.97 -17.44 -19.22
C VAL A 103 -31.41 -17.60 -19.73
N ASN A 104 -32.40 -17.56 -18.86
CA ASN A 104 -33.83 -17.65 -19.19
C ASN A 104 -34.19 -18.95 -19.95
N VAL A 105 -33.57 -20.07 -19.58
CA VAL A 105 -33.93 -21.40 -20.03
C VAL A 105 -34.42 -22.21 -18.83
N ASN A 106 -35.62 -22.73 -18.90
CA ASN A 106 -36.22 -23.52 -17.81
C ASN A 106 -36.00 -24.99 -18.05
N LEU A 107 -35.46 -25.66 -17.04
CA LEU A 107 -35.39 -27.10 -16.95
C LEU A 107 -36.43 -27.60 -15.94
N ASP A 108 -36.83 -28.83 -16.05
CA ASP A 108 -37.64 -29.51 -15.05
C ASP A 108 -36.76 -30.06 -13.93
N PHE A 109 -37.00 -29.61 -12.71
CA PHE A 109 -36.34 -30.13 -11.49
C PHE A 109 -37.39 -30.67 -10.56
N PRO A 110 -37.67 -31.99 -10.56
CA PRO A 110 -38.78 -32.57 -9.80
C PRO A 110 -38.63 -32.39 -8.28
N GLU A 111 -39.68 -31.92 -7.62
CA GLU A 111 -39.64 -31.57 -6.19
C GLU A 111 -39.38 -32.75 -5.28
N HIS A 112 -39.76 -33.98 -5.67
CA HIS A 112 -39.55 -35.17 -4.84
C HIS A 112 -38.08 -35.47 -4.53
N TYR A 113 -37.13 -35.00 -5.39
CA TYR A 113 -35.69 -35.16 -5.09
C TYR A 113 -35.27 -34.36 -3.84
N LYS A 114 -35.99 -33.31 -3.50
CA LYS A 114 -35.72 -32.52 -2.32
C LYS A 114 -35.95 -33.28 -1.02
N GLU A 115 -36.97 -34.14 -0.96
CA GLU A 115 -37.24 -34.98 0.22
C GLU A 115 -36.07 -35.92 0.50
N TYR A 116 -35.61 -36.65 -0.51
CA TYR A 116 -34.46 -37.54 -0.41
C TYR A 116 -33.15 -36.80 -0.07
N TYR A 117 -33.02 -35.57 -0.58
CA TYR A 117 -31.88 -34.71 -0.25
C TYR A 117 -31.90 -34.27 1.22
N GLU A 118 -33.04 -33.84 1.76
CA GLU A 118 -33.12 -33.42 3.15
C GLU A 118 -32.84 -34.62 4.09
N GLU A 119 -33.29 -35.82 3.76
CA GLU A 119 -32.93 -37.06 4.51
C GLU A 119 -31.42 -37.31 4.46
N ALA A 120 -30.84 -37.40 3.27
CA ALA A 120 -29.40 -37.65 3.10
C ALA A 120 -28.55 -36.58 3.80
N LYS A 121 -28.97 -35.30 3.68
CA LYS A 121 -28.32 -34.16 4.36
C LYS A 121 -28.41 -34.30 5.88
N GLY A 122 -29.57 -34.68 6.41
CA GLY A 122 -29.78 -34.88 7.85
C GLY A 122 -28.84 -35.94 8.42
N ASP A 123 -28.76 -37.09 7.80
CA ASP A 123 -27.89 -38.20 8.22
C ASP A 123 -26.40 -37.84 8.09
N TYR A 124 -26.03 -37.25 6.96
CA TYR A 124 -24.64 -36.83 6.72
C TYR A 124 -24.19 -35.78 7.74
N LEU A 125 -25.00 -34.72 7.94
CA LEU A 125 -24.63 -33.67 8.87
C LEU A 125 -24.66 -34.14 10.33
N ASN A 126 -25.56 -35.03 10.73
CA ASN A 126 -25.53 -35.63 12.07
C ASN A 126 -24.23 -36.37 12.36
N LYS A 127 -23.77 -37.19 11.41
CA LYS A 127 -22.51 -37.95 11.52
C LYS A 127 -21.31 -36.98 11.56
N LYS A 128 -21.28 -35.99 10.69
CA LYS A 128 -20.23 -35.00 10.67
C LYS A 128 -20.20 -34.14 11.93
N TYR A 129 -21.35 -33.74 12.45
CA TYR A 129 -21.44 -32.99 13.69
C TYR A 129 -20.87 -33.79 14.88
N ALA A 130 -21.21 -35.06 15.01
CA ALA A 130 -20.62 -35.95 16.04
C ALA A 130 -19.09 -36.06 15.91
N ASP A 131 -18.59 -36.23 14.68
CA ASP A 131 -17.14 -36.26 14.40
C ASP A 131 -16.45 -34.95 14.78
N GLY A 132 -17.06 -33.79 14.45
CA GLY A 132 -16.54 -32.46 14.82
C GLY A 132 -16.50 -32.25 16.34
N ILE A 133 -17.51 -32.68 17.09
CA ILE A 133 -17.54 -32.63 18.56
C ILE A 133 -16.45 -33.54 19.17
N ASP A 134 -16.26 -34.76 18.66
CA ASP A 134 -15.18 -35.65 19.12
C ASP A 134 -13.80 -35.02 18.94
N LYS A 135 -13.53 -34.44 17.77
CA LYS A 135 -12.30 -33.69 17.49
C LYS A 135 -12.11 -32.51 18.42
N LEU A 136 -13.16 -31.72 18.64
CA LEU A 136 -13.12 -30.56 19.52
C LEU A 136 -12.82 -30.97 20.97
N ASN A 137 -13.43 -32.06 21.44
CA ASN A 137 -13.18 -32.60 22.78
C ASN A 137 -11.76 -33.12 22.97
N ARG A 138 -11.11 -33.59 21.89
CA ARG A 138 -9.69 -33.98 21.88
C ARG A 138 -8.75 -32.81 21.66
N GLU A 139 -9.28 -31.59 21.58
CA GLU A 139 -8.53 -30.35 21.30
C GLU A 139 -7.81 -30.39 19.92
N ASP A 140 -8.27 -31.23 18.99
CA ASP A 140 -7.84 -31.20 17.60
C ASP A 140 -8.63 -30.08 16.87
N PHE A 141 -8.27 -28.85 17.17
CA PHE A 141 -9.00 -27.66 16.73
C PHE A 141 -9.00 -27.50 15.22
N ASP A 142 -7.90 -27.81 14.54
CA ASP A 142 -7.79 -27.67 13.08
C ASP A 142 -8.68 -28.69 12.36
N ALA A 143 -8.70 -29.95 12.82
CA ALA A 143 -9.58 -30.95 12.28
C ALA A 143 -11.05 -30.66 12.59
N ALA A 144 -11.39 -30.23 13.81
CA ALA A 144 -12.72 -29.76 14.19
C ALA A 144 -13.20 -28.59 13.32
N LEU A 145 -12.32 -27.58 13.12
CA LEU A 145 -12.59 -26.41 12.27
C LEU A 145 -12.97 -26.84 10.85
N THR A 146 -12.21 -27.74 10.25
CA THR A 146 -12.47 -28.27 8.90
C THR A 146 -13.85 -28.92 8.81
N VAL A 147 -14.21 -29.73 9.82
CA VAL A 147 -15.51 -30.43 9.86
C VAL A 147 -16.67 -29.43 10.02
N PHE A 148 -16.55 -28.46 10.94
CA PHE A 148 -17.61 -27.47 11.14
C PHE A 148 -17.73 -26.49 9.97
N GLU A 149 -16.64 -26.20 9.27
CA GLU A 149 -16.69 -25.39 8.04
C GLU A 149 -17.44 -26.13 6.92
N GLU A 150 -17.23 -27.43 6.77
CA GLU A 150 -17.97 -28.27 5.81
C GLU A 150 -19.48 -28.25 6.14
N ILE A 151 -19.86 -28.47 7.40
CA ILE A 151 -21.26 -28.41 7.83
C ILE A 151 -21.86 -27.04 7.53
N LYS A 152 -21.18 -25.97 7.89
CA LYS A 152 -21.62 -24.58 7.69
C LYS A 152 -21.82 -24.23 6.20
N ASN A 153 -20.99 -24.80 5.32
CA ASN A 153 -21.11 -24.61 3.88
C ASN A 153 -22.32 -25.31 3.27
N ILE A 154 -22.76 -26.43 3.87
CA ILE A 154 -23.95 -27.18 3.44
C ILE A 154 -25.21 -26.57 4.09
N ASP A 155 -25.16 -26.28 5.40
CA ASP A 155 -26.24 -25.67 6.17
C ASP A 155 -25.68 -24.75 7.27
N ALA A 156 -25.67 -23.47 7.02
CA ALA A 156 -25.13 -22.47 7.94
C ALA A 156 -25.87 -22.35 9.27
N ASN A 157 -27.10 -22.88 9.32
CA ASN A 157 -27.97 -22.83 10.51
C ASN A 157 -28.11 -24.20 11.19
N TYR A 158 -27.27 -25.18 10.82
CA TYR A 158 -27.34 -26.51 11.40
C TYR A 158 -26.93 -26.48 12.87
N LYS A 159 -27.90 -26.75 13.77
CA LYS A 159 -27.70 -26.77 15.23
C LYS A 159 -26.90 -25.52 15.69
N ASP A 160 -25.88 -25.70 16.48
CA ASP A 160 -24.97 -24.67 17.01
C ASP A 160 -23.61 -24.63 16.29
N VAL A 161 -23.53 -25.20 15.08
CA VAL A 161 -22.28 -25.32 14.29
C VAL A 161 -21.54 -23.99 14.13
N LYS A 162 -22.26 -22.88 14.09
CA LYS A 162 -21.66 -21.53 14.01
C LYS A 162 -20.81 -21.21 15.24
N ASN A 163 -21.33 -21.55 16.44
CA ASN A 163 -20.59 -21.35 17.69
C ASN A 163 -19.42 -22.31 17.82
N LEU A 164 -19.61 -23.57 17.42
CA LEU A 164 -18.55 -24.59 17.43
C LEU A 164 -17.43 -24.24 16.45
N TYR A 165 -17.76 -23.71 15.27
CA TYR A 165 -16.78 -23.20 14.31
C TYR A 165 -15.97 -22.04 14.90
N ILE A 166 -16.62 -21.10 15.58
CA ILE A 166 -15.96 -19.98 16.27
C ILE A 166 -15.02 -20.53 17.35
N THR A 167 -15.49 -21.51 18.15
CA THR A 167 -14.68 -22.12 19.20
C THR A 167 -13.45 -22.83 18.60
N ALA A 168 -13.65 -23.69 17.61
CA ALA A 168 -12.53 -24.39 16.97
C ALA A 168 -11.49 -23.43 16.38
N LYS A 169 -11.94 -22.31 15.81
CA LYS A 169 -11.06 -21.33 15.18
C LYS A 169 -10.31 -20.45 16.18
N TYR A 170 -10.96 -19.99 17.23
CA TYR A 170 -10.43 -18.93 18.08
C TYR A 170 -9.97 -19.39 19.46
N GLU A 171 -10.31 -20.61 19.89
CA GLU A 171 -9.82 -21.14 21.17
C GLU A 171 -8.28 -21.25 21.25
N PRO A 172 -7.59 -21.80 20.22
CA PRO A 172 -6.14 -21.83 20.21
C PRO A 172 -5.53 -20.42 20.35
N MET A 173 -6.03 -19.47 19.52
CA MET A 173 -5.56 -18.08 19.56
C MET A 173 -5.82 -17.41 20.92
N TYR A 174 -6.96 -17.73 21.55
CA TYR A 174 -7.28 -17.20 22.88
C TYR A 174 -6.33 -17.73 23.96
N ARG A 175 -5.97 -19.00 23.90
CA ARG A 175 -4.98 -19.62 24.79
C ARG A 175 -3.59 -19.01 24.58
N ASP A 176 -3.16 -18.86 23.32
CA ASP A 176 -1.89 -18.19 23.00
C ASP A 176 -1.85 -16.75 23.51
N ALA A 177 -2.94 -16.00 23.32
CA ALA A 177 -3.03 -14.62 23.80
C ALA A 177 -2.94 -14.51 25.33
N ASN A 178 -3.57 -15.44 26.08
CA ASN A 178 -3.42 -15.52 27.54
C ASN A 178 -1.98 -15.88 27.92
N HIS A 179 -1.38 -16.86 27.25
CA HIS A 179 0.02 -17.20 27.49
C HIS A 179 0.97 -16.02 27.24
N TYR A 180 0.75 -15.21 26.20
CA TYR A 180 1.50 -13.99 25.97
C TYR A 180 1.30 -12.97 27.12
N LEU A 181 0.06 -12.82 27.60
CA LEU A 181 -0.25 -11.89 28.70
C LEU A 181 0.43 -12.31 30.01
N GLU A 182 0.43 -13.61 30.33
CA GLU A 182 1.09 -14.19 31.50
C GLU A 182 2.62 -14.06 31.46
N ASN A 183 3.21 -14.09 30.25
CA ASN A 183 4.64 -13.93 30.03
C ASN A 183 5.05 -12.47 29.71
N GLU A 184 4.22 -11.49 30.07
CA GLU A 184 4.47 -10.06 29.92
C GLU A 184 4.70 -9.60 28.46
N MET A 185 4.32 -10.44 27.48
CA MET A 185 4.34 -10.11 26.05
C MET A 185 3.06 -9.35 25.69
N TYR A 186 2.86 -8.19 26.29
CA TYR A 186 1.61 -7.44 26.26
C TYR A 186 1.19 -6.99 24.85
N ARG A 187 2.13 -6.62 24.00
CA ARG A 187 1.84 -6.21 22.63
C ARG A 187 1.40 -7.40 21.77
N LYS A 188 2.05 -8.54 21.92
CA LYS A 188 1.64 -9.79 21.26
C LYS A 188 0.24 -10.21 21.72
N ALA A 189 0.00 -10.20 23.04
CA ALA A 189 -1.32 -10.47 23.61
C ALA A 189 -2.40 -9.55 23.03
N TYR A 190 -2.16 -8.24 23.02
CA TYR A 190 -3.08 -7.24 22.48
C TYR A 190 -3.47 -7.54 21.02
N TYR A 191 -2.50 -7.70 20.13
CA TYR A 191 -2.78 -7.93 18.72
C TYR A 191 -3.44 -9.29 18.48
N THR A 192 -3.13 -10.31 19.28
CA THR A 192 -3.80 -11.62 19.17
C THR A 192 -5.26 -11.52 19.62
N PHE A 193 -5.56 -10.86 20.75
CA PHE A 193 -6.94 -10.58 21.15
C PHE A 193 -7.67 -9.69 20.11
N GLU A 194 -7.00 -8.69 19.54
CA GLU A 194 -7.59 -7.86 18.50
C GLU A 194 -8.00 -8.68 17.27
N ASN A 195 -7.19 -9.64 16.84
CA ASN A 195 -7.52 -10.54 15.74
C ASN A 195 -8.74 -11.42 16.05
N ILE A 196 -8.84 -11.92 17.28
CA ILE A 196 -10.00 -12.67 17.75
C ILE A 196 -11.26 -11.80 17.68
N ILE A 197 -11.19 -10.56 18.20
CA ILE A 197 -12.31 -9.63 18.23
C ILE A 197 -12.75 -9.24 16.81
N LYS A 198 -11.83 -9.00 15.90
CA LYS A 198 -12.13 -8.69 14.48
C LYS A 198 -12.86 -9.83 13.78
N GLY A 199 -12.57 -11.07 14.12
CA GLY A 199 -13.15 -12.23 13.44
C GLY A 199 -14.36 -12.85 14.12
N ALA A 200 -14.42 -12.80 15.44
CA ALA A 200 -15.47 -13.44 16.25
C ALA A 200 -16.36 -12.44 17.02
N GLY A 201 -16.03 -11.16 17.03
CA GLY A 201 -16.65 -10.18 17.93
C GLY A 201 -16.16 -10.36 19.37
N SER A 202 -17.07 -10.50 20.30
CA SER A 202 -16.73 -10.78 21.71
C SER A 202 -16.59 -12.28 21.93
N TYR A 203 -15.37 -12.81 21.88
CA TYR A 203 -15.08 -14.20 22.26
C TYR A 203 -14.51 -14.26 23.66
N LYS A 204 -15.21 -14.95 24.59
CA LYS A 204 -14.85 -15.02 26.02
C LYS A 204 -14.54 -13.61 26.58
N GLN A 205 -13.39 -13.43 27.22
CA GLN A 205 -12.93 -12.18 27.82
C GLN A 205 -11.97 -11.38 26.90
N SER A 206 -11.90 -11.68 25.60
CA SER A 206 -10.92 -11.07 24.67
C SER A 206 -10.91 -9.54 24.70
N VAL A 207 -12.07 -8.89 24.86
CA VAL A 207 -12.16 -7.42 24.90
C VAL A 207 -11.53 -6.86 26.18
N ALA A 208 -11.82 -7.45 27.33
CA ALA A 208 -11.26 -7.02 28.62
C ALA A 208 -9.75 -7.27 28.68
N LEU A 209 -9.32 -8.47 28.27
CA LEU A 209 -7.91 -8.86 28.26
C LEU A 209 -7.07 -8.08 27.24
N LYS A 210 -7.67 -7.71 26.09
CA LYS A 210 -7.00 -6.77 25.15
C LYS A 210 -6.73 -5.42 25.81
N ASN A 211 -7.70 -4.86 26.51
CA ASN A 211 -7.52 -3.59 27.21
C ASN A 211 -6.49 -3.68 28.34
N GLU A 212 -6.48 -4.79 29.09
CA GLU A 212 -5.47 -5.07 30.10
C GLU A 212 -4.07 -5.13 29.47
N ALA A 213 -3.91 -5.87 28.38
CA ALA A 213 -2.66 -5.96 27.64
C ALA A 213 -2.19 -4.59 27.13
N GLN A 214 -3.13 -3.76 26.65
CA GLN A 214 -2.80 -2.39 26.24
C GLN A 214 -2.31 -1.56 27.42
N GLN A 215 -3.02 -1.58 28.55
CA GLN A 215 -2.63 -0.80 29.73
C GLN A 215 -1.25 -1.20 30.25
N LYS A 216 -0.99 -2.50 30.37
CA LYS A 216 0.30 -3.03 30.85
C LYS A 216 1.44 -2.79 29.86
N GLY A 217 1.18 -2.91 28.55
CA GLY A 217 2.17 -2.71 27.49
C GLY A 217 2.41 -1.23 27.10
N THR A 218 1.63 -0.28 27.67
CA THR A 218 1.77 1.15 27.36
C THR A 218 2.98 1.75 28.10
N ILE A 219 3.81 2.44 27.31
CA ILE A 219 4.94 3.22 27.80
C ILE A 219 4.55 4.69 27.82
N THR A 220 4.58 5.29 29.01
CA THR A 220 4.38 6.73 29.19
C THR A 220 5.72 7.44 29.03
N ILE A 221 5.82 8.35 28.05
CA ILE A 221 7.05 9.05 27.70
C ILE A 221 6.92 10.55 28.02
N LEU A 222 7.87 11.03 28.81
CA LEU A 222 8.10 12.47 28.99
C LEU A 222 9.10 12.96 27.95
N ILE A 223 8.81 14.04 27.27
CA ILE A 223 9.75 14.68 26.35
C ILE A 223 10.44 15.83 27.13
N SER A 224 11.72 15.61 27.47
CA SER A 224 12.56 16.66 28.04
C SER A 224 13.01 17.62 26.94
N ASP A 225 13.34 18.85 27.33
CA ASP A 225 13.91 19.80 26.38
C ASP A 225 15.23 19.27 25.84
N ILE A 226 15.38 19.37 24.52
CA ILE A 226 16.62 18.96 23.85
C ILE A 226 17.72 19.94 24.22
N SER A 227 18.77 19.46 24.90
CA SER A 227 19.90 20.26 25.28
C SER A 227 20.80 20.64 24.10
N TYR A 228 21.79 21.51 24.35
CA TYR A 228 22.68 21.99 23.31
C TYR A 228 24.10 22.22 23.82
N SER A 229 25.09 21.95 22.98
CA SER A 229 26.50 22.13 23.30
C SER A 229 26.95 23.60 23.31
N SER A 230 26.14 24.51 22.78
CA SER A 230 26.41 25.94 22.70
C SER A 230 25.12 26.75 22.73
N TYR A 231 25.09 27.85 23.49
CA TYR A 231 23.92 28.74 23.64
C TYR A 231 23.35 29.26 22.30
N LYS A 232 24.18 29.39 21.27
CA LYS A 232 23.75 29.77 19.92
C LYS A 232 22.73 28.80 19.30
N PHE A 233 22.59 27.57 19.83
CA PHE A 233 21.64 26.57 19.33
C PHE A 233 20.32 26.55 20.12
N ARG A 234 20.12 27.46 21.08
CA ARG A 234 18.91 27.49 21.93
C ARG A 234 17.62 27.55 21.10
N GLU A 235 17.55 28.42 20.11
CA GLU A 235 16.34 28.55 19.26
C GLU A 235 16.10 27.28 18.42
N ILE A 236 17.17 26.65 17.95
CA ILE A 236 17.09 25.38 17.19
C ILE A 236 16.60 24.27 18.12
N SER A 237 17.11 24.22 19.36
CA SER A 237 16.67 23.28 20.39
C SER A 237 15.17 23.41 20.66
N ASN A 238 14.68 24.62 20.90
CA ASN A 238 13.27 24.89 21.15
C ASN A 238 12.39 24.45 19.95
N LYS A 239 12.83 24.73 18.71
CA LYS A 239 12.12 24.31 17.50
C LYS A 239 12.08 22.78 17.39
N ILE A 240 13.22 22.09 17.57
CA ILE A 240 13.27 20.62 17.48
C ILE A 240 12.38 20.01 18.58
N THR A 241 12.46 20.49 19.81
CA THR A 241 11.61 20.01 20.93
C THR A 241 10.13 20.17 20.57
N SER A 242 9.73 21.33 20.03
CA SER A 242 8.35 21.59 19.64
C SER A 242 7.89 20.67 18.50
N GLU A 243 8.71 20.49 17.46
CA GLU A 243 8.41 19.59 16.36
C GLU A 243 8.33 18.14 16.79
N VAL A 244 9.22 17.67 17.67
CA VAL A 244 9.19 16.31 18.24
C VAL A 244 7.90 16.11 19.05
N LYS A 245 7.51 17.07 19.89
CA LYS A 245 6.23 17.02 20.62
C LYS A 245 5.05 16.93 19.67
N SER A 246 5.05 17.74 18.62
CA SER A 246 4.00 17.74 17.60
C SER A 246 3.89 16.40 16.85
N GLU A 247 5.00 15.89 16.34
CA GLU A 247 5.04 14.63 15.58
C GLU A 247 4.65 13.43 16.47
N LEU A 248 5.15 13.36 17.73
CA LEU A 248 4.81 12.28 18.66
C LEU A 248 3.35 12.34 19.12
N SER A 249 2.76 13.53 19.25
CA SER A 249 1.34 13.66 19.61
C SER A 249 0.37 13.16 18.54
N GLN A 250 0.83 13.07 17.30
CA GLN A 250 0.06 12.55 16.16
C GLN A 250 0.25 11.04 15.94
N LEU A 251 1.09 10.41 16.77
CA LEU A 251 1.40 8.99 16.63
C LEU A 251 0.17 8.12 16.95
N ASN A 252 -0.23 7.28 16.04
CA ASN A 252 -1.32 6.33 16.25
C ASN A 252 -0.79 4.97 16.74
N ASN A 253 -0.04 4.98 17.83
CA ASN A 253 0.50 3.76 18.47
C ASN A 253 -0.21 3.52 19.80
N PRO A 254 -0.95 2.40 19.97
CA PRO A 254 -1.73 2.16 21.19
C PRO A 254 -0.87 1.94 22.45
N PHE A 255 0.45 1.80 22.29
CA PHE A 255 1.39 1.52 23.38
C PHE A 255 2.32 2.69 23.73
N ILE A 256 2.09 3.86 23.09
CA ILE A 256 2.88 5.06 23.39
C ILE A 256 1.93 6.14 23.88
N LYS A 257 2.20 6.65 25.08
CA LYS A 257 1.47 7.77 25.67
C LYS A 257 2.44 8.89 25.97
N ILE A 258 2.28 10.04 25.33
CA ILE A 258 3.08 11.22 25.60
C ILE A 258 2.48 11.97 26.78
N ILE A 259 3.33 12.32 27.75
CA ILE A 259 2.96 13.09 28.93
C ILE A 259 3.45 14.52 28.78
N ASP A 260 2.56 15.49 29.01
CA ASP A 260 2.93 16.89 29.15
C ASP A 260 3.37 17.16 30.58
N PRO A 261 4.59 17.69 30.80
CA PRO A 261 5.08 18.03 32.14
C PRO A 261 4.15 18.95 32.94
N SER A 262 3.41 19.85 32.23
CA SER A 262 2.47 20.80 32.86
C SER A 262 1.23 20.11 33.44
N SER A 263 0.92 18.88 33.05
CA SER A 263 -0.22 18.11 33.56
C SER A 263 0.08 17.30 34.83
N ILE A 264 1.29 17.42 35.38
CA ILE A 264 1.75 16.62 36.51
C ILE A 264 1.94 17.52 37.72
N ASP A 265 1.27 17.23 38.82
CA ASP A 265 1.33 17.96 40.10
C ASP A 265 2.64 17.71 40.93
N VAL A 266 3.66 17.13 40.33
CA VAL A 266 4.92 16.79 40.97
C VAL A 266 6.06 17.63 40.39
N ASN A 267 6.92 18.16 41.26
CA ASN A 267 8.12 18.83 40.75
C ASN A 267 9.11 17.82 40.17
N LEU A 268 9.07 17.67 38.86
CA LEU A 268 9.92 16.75 38.11
C LEU A 268 11.39 17.21 38.01
N TYR A 269 11.67 18.44 38.38
CA TYR A 269 13.02 19.02 38.27
C TYR A 269 13.62 19.37 39.63
N LYS A 270 14.87 18.95 39.84
CA LYS A 270 15.66 19.33 41.01
C LYS A 270 16.95 20.01 40.54
N ASN A 271 17.17 21.23 40.97
CA ASN A 271 18.33 22.06 40.55
C ASN A 271 18.43 22.25 39.03
N GLY A 272 17.30 22.26 38.34
CA GLY A 272 17.25 22.39 36.88
C GLY A 272 17.45 21.08 36.08
N GLU A 273 17.73 19.98 36.76
CA GLU A 273 17.85 18.65 36.14
C GLU A 273 16.61 17.79 36.43
N LEU A 274 16.27 16.93 35.49
CA LEU A 274 15.14 16.02 35.61
C LEU A 274 15.43 14.96 36.66
N ASN A 275 14.54 14.85 37.65
CA ASN A 275 14.59 13.83 38.66
C ASN A 275 13.88 12.55 38.21
N MET A 276 14.66 11.56 37.77
CA MET A 276 14.14 10.29 37.23
C MET A 276 13.27 9.53 38.24
N GLN A 277 13.63 9.56 39.51
CA GLN A 277 12.85 8.89 40.58
C GLN A 277 11.47 9.58 40.75
N ALA A 278 11.43 10.91 40.72
CA ALA A 278 10.16 11.64 40.78
C ALA A 278 9.30 11.38 39.53
N ALA A 279 9.93 11.23 38.37
CA ALA A 279 9.25 10.90 37.14
C ALA A 279 8.64 9.48 37.20
N ASP A 280 9.36 8.49 37.70
CA ASP A 280 8.84 7.12 37.86
C ASP A 280 7.65 7.06 38.83
N LEU A 281 7.77 7.75 39.99
CA LEU A 281 6.68 7.87 40.96
C LEU A 281 5.42 8.56 40.36
N ALA A 282 5.62 9.45 39.42
CA ALA A 282 4.52 10.08 38.65
C ALA A 282 3.96 9.19 37.53
N GLY A 283 4.43 7.95 37.41
CA GLY A 283 3.97 6.98 36.38
C GLY A 283 4.56 7.19 35.01
N ILE A 284 5.59 8.01 34.86
CA ILE A 284 6.38 8.15 33.65
C ILE A 284 7.32 6.96 33.54
N LYS A 285 7.28 6.20 32.46
CA LYS A 285 8.10 5.00 32.28
C LYS A 285 9.40 5.27 31.54
N ALA A 286 9.44 6.32 30.73
CA ALA A 286 10.64 6.69 30.00
C ALA A 286 10.73 8.21 29.75
N VAL A 287 11.95 8.70 29.57
CA VAL A 287 12.24 10.10 29.24
C VAL A 287 13.02 10.14 27.93
N LEU A 288 12.48 10.90 26.98
CA LEU A 288 13.19 11.23 25.75
C LEU A 288 14.07 12.45 25.99
N THR A 289 15.38 12.29 25.82
CA THR A 289 16.39 13.36 25.94
C THR A 289 17.20 13.45 24.65
N GLY A 290 17.78 14.63 24.37
CA GLY A 290 18.64 14.83 23.20
C GLY A 290 19.64 15.94 23.41
N VAL A 291 20.66 15.99 22.54
CA VAL A 291 21.71 17.03 22.55
C VAL A 291 21.99 17.46 21.11
N ILE A 292 21.95 18.77 20.85
CA ILE A 292 22.44 19.37 19.60
C ILE A 292 23.94 19.60 19.72
N HIS A 293 24.72 18.86 18.92
CA HIS A 293 26.17 19.00 18.88
C HIS A 293 26.63 20.09 17.93
N SER A 294 26.00 20.18 16.76
CA SER A 294 26.27 21.27 15.81
C SER A 294 25.08 21.56 14.91
N ALA A 295 24.92 22.81 14.54
CA ALA A 295 24.05 23.29 13.50
C ALA A 295 24.75 24.43 12.75
N LYS A 296 24.79 24.35 11.44
CA LYS A 296 25.48 25.34 10.59
C LYS A 296 24.62 25.71 9.40
N THR A 297 24.63 26.98 9.04
CA THR A 297 24.08 27.49 7.80
C THR A 297 25.16 28.20 7.02
N ILE A 298 25.26 27.93 5.73
CA ILE A 298 26.23 28.55 4.83
C ILE A 298 25.43 29.12 3.63
N ASN A 299 25.34 30.42 3.58
CA ASN A 299 24.83 31.10 2.39
C ASN A 299 26.03 31.42 1.49
N GLY A 300 26.15 30.71 0.39
CA GLY A 300 27.15 31.02 -0.63
C GLY A 300 26.83 32.35 -1.31
N GLY A 301 27.85 33.15 -1.54
CA GLY A 301 27.70 34.37 -2.35
C GLY A 301 27.46 33.98 -3.81
N THR A 302 26.68 34.81 -4.51
CA THR A 302 26.51 34.67 -5.97
C THR A 302 27.84 34.98 -6.66
N LYS A 303 28.43 33.98 -7.28
CA LYS A 303 29.63 34.16 -8.15
C LYS A 303 29.12 34.47 -9.55
N LYS A 304 29.65 35.56 -10.13
CA LYS A 304 29.39 35.97 -11.50
C LYS A 304 30.66 35.76 -12.31
N GLU A 305 30.57 35.04 -13.42
CA GLU A 305 31.68 34.78 -14.33
C GLU A 305 31.32 35.27 -15.73
N GLU A 306 32.21 36.02 -16.35
CA GLU A 306 32.10 36.39 -17.76
C GLU A 306 32.59 35.22 -18.61
N LYS A 307 31.75 34.77 -19.51
CA LYS A 307 32.04 33.69 -20.48
C LYS A 307 32.08 34.25 -21.88
N LYS A 308 32.95 33.68 -22.71
CA LYS A 308 33.06 34.00 -24.11
C LYS A 308 32.15 33.12 -24.95
N GLY A 309 31.61 33.67 -26.02
CA GLY A 309 30.75 32.95 -26.95
C GLY A 309 30.68 33.69 -28.29
N TYR A 310 29.80 33.18 -29.12
CA TYR A 310 29.54 33.80 -30.44
C TYR A 310 28.03 33.88 -30.68
N ILE A 311 27.65 34.88 -31.52
CA ILE A 311 26.34 34.93 -32.16
C ILE A 311 26.47 34.25 -33.51
N LYS A 312 25.72 33.19 -33.73
CA LYS A 312 25.63 32.45 -35.00
C LYS A 312 24.54 33.06 -35.85
N GLU A 313 24.92 33.65 -36.99
CA GLU A 313 23.99 34.11 -38.00
C GLU A 313 24.03 33.18 -39.20
N VAL A 314 22.87 32.65 -39.57
CA VAL A 314 22.69 31.83 -40.79
C VAL A 314 21.96 32.66 -41.81
N ARG A 315 22.59 32.95 -42.93
CA ARG A 315 21.97 33.64 -44.08
C ARG A 315 21.72 32.62 -45.18
N LYS A 316 20.49 32.52 -45.63
CA LYS A 316 20.11 31.76 -46.80
C LYS A 316 20.13 32.67 -48.01
N THR A 317 20.91 32.35 -49.01
CA THR A 317 21.00 33.06 -50.29
C THR A 317 20.80 32.03 -51.42
N LYS A 318 20.26 32.45 -52.56
CA LYS A 318 20.18 31.58 -53.73
C LYS A 318 21.40 31.86 -54.64
N ASN A 319 22.02 30.78 -55.11
CA ASN A 319 23.08 30.90 -56.14
C ASN A 319 22.47 31.23 -57.53
N SER A 320 23.30 31.38 -58.52
CA SER A 320 22.88 31.67 -59.92
C SER A 320 22.09 30.53 -60.56
N GLU A 321 22.05 29.33 -59.94
CA GLU A 321 21.33 28.14 -60.39
C GLU A 321 20.04 27.89 -59.59
N GLY A 322 19.68 28.82 -58.64
CA GLY A 322 18.46 28.79 -57.85
C GLY A 322 18.54 27.92 -56.62
N GLU A 323 19.68 27.32 -56.29
CA GLU A 323 19.91 26.46 -55.11
C GLU A 323 20.12 27.34 -53.87
N GLU A 324 19.55 26.92 -52.71
CA GLU A 324 19.75 27.58 -51.43
C GLU A 324 21.16 27.30 -50.89
N ILE A 325 21.98 28.37 -50.71
CA ILE A 325 23.27 28.30 -50.05
C ILE A 325 23.13 28.95 -48.66
N GLU A 326 23.51 28.18 -47.60
CA GLU A 326 23.61 28.67 -46.26
C GLU A 326 25.02 29.23 -45.99
N THR A 327 25.08 30.53 -45.65
CA THR A 327 26.31 31.15 -45.20
C THR A 327 26.24 31.41 -43.69
N ILE A 328 27.15 30.80 -42.92
CA ILE A 328 27.23 30.96 -41.46
C ILE A 328 28.27 32.03 -41.11
N ARG A 329 27.89 32.98 -40.29
CA ARG A 329 28.82 33.98 -39.71
C ARG A 329 28.77 33.92 -38.20
N TYR A 330 29.94 34.08 -37.57
CA TYR A 330 30.11 34.08 -36.12
C TYR A 330 30.63 35.42 -35.65
N HIS A 331 29.89 36.08 -34.72
CA HIS A 331 30.26 37.38 -34.12
C HIS A 331 30.61 37.18 -32.65
N LYS A 332 31.82 37.55 -32.24
CA LYS A 332 32.32 37.44 -30.87
C LYS A 332 31.46 38.23 -29.89
N THR A 333 31.05 37.57 -28.82
CA THR A 333 30.26 38.19 -27.75
C THR A 333 30.62 37.60 -26.39
N THR A 334 30.13 38.19 -25.32
CA THR A 334 30.25 37.64 -23.96
C THR A 334 28.88 37.52 -23.34
N TYR A 335 28.75 36.55 -22.44
CA TYR A 335 27.58 36.35 -21.60
C TYR A 335 28.04 36.10 -20.16
N TYR A 336 27.12 36.10 -19.20
CA TYR A 336 27.45 35.89 -17.79
C TYR A 336 26.84 34.63 -17.25
N GLU A 337 27.63 33.84 -16.52
CA GLU A 337 27.15 32.71 -15.72
C GLU A 337 27.15 33.07 -14.23
N TYR A 338 26.13 32.60 -13.53
CA TYR A 338 25.94 32.88 -12.10
C TYR A 338 25.81 31.57 -11.36
N HIS A 339 26.58 31.41 -10.28
CA HIS A 339 26.58 30.24 -9.43
C HIS A 339 26.35 30.63 -7.97
N GLN A 340 25.56 29.88 -7.27
CA GLN A 340 25.42 29.98 -5.83
C GLN A 340 25.13 28.62 -5.22
N ASN A 341 25.68 28.34 -4.03
CA ASN A 341 25.45 27.11 -3.27
C ASN A 341 25.12 27.49 -1.84
N ASN A 342 23.91 27.15 -1.39
CA ASN A 342 23.50 27.28 0.00
C ASN A 342 23.48 25.89 0.66
N LYS A 343 23.90 25.83 1.92
CA LYS A 343 24.04 24.58 2.66
C LYS A 343 23.59 24.74 4.09
N ALA A 344 22.96 23.73 4.65
CA ALA A 344 22.70 23.58 6.07
C ALA A 344 23.14 22.21 6.58
N GLU A 345 23.63 22.14 7.80
CA GLU A 345 24.07 20.92 8.48
C GLU A 345 23.45 20.89 9.87
N LEU A 346 22.98 19.71 10.29
CA LEU A 346 22.48 19.46 11.65
C LEU A 346 22.99 18.12 12.15
N PHE A 347 23.65 18.17 13.32
CA PHE A 347 24.09 16.98 14.05
C PHE A 347 23.55 17.01 15.47
N MET A 348 22.74 16.04 15.82
CA MET A 348 22.20 15.81 17.15
C MET A 348 22.19 14.33 17.51
N SER A 349 22.25 14.04 18.80
CA SER A 349 21.98 12.71 19.35
C SER A 349 20.75 12.75 20.25
N TYR A 350 20.07 11.61 20.38
CA TYR A 350 18.94 11.45 21.29
C TYR A 350 18.86 10.05 21.84
N LYS A 351 18.21 9.91 22.99
CA LYS A 351 17.98 8.64 23.66
C LYS A 351 16.68 8.62 24.43
N LEU A 352 16.07 7.46 24.51
CA LEU A 352 14.97 7.14 25.41
C LEU A 352 15.56 6.40 26.60
N VAL A 353 15.33 6.88 27.82
CA VAL A 353 15.90 6.36 29.05
C VAL A 353 14.79 5.91 29.99
N SER A 354 14.87 4.69 30.55
CA SER A 354 13.95 4.19 31.57
C SER A 354 14.05 5.01 32.86
N THR A 355 12.92 5.36 33.45
CA THR A 355 12.87 6.03 34.75
C THR A 355 13.12 5.07 35.91
N GLU A 356 12.80 3.80 35.73
CA GLU A 356 12.92 2.77 36.75
C GLU A 356 14.39 2.46 37.12
N ASN A 357 15.24 2.30 36.10
CA ASN A 357 16.61 1.82 36.29
C ASN A 357 17.68 2.64 35.57
N ASN A 358 17.31 3.76 34.95
CA ASN A 358 18.17 4.63 34.14
C ASN A 358 18.84 3.93 32.94
N SER A 359 18.35 2.76 32.52
CA SER A 359 18.87 2.10 31.32
C SER A 359 18.47 2.85 30.03
N VAL A 360 19.34 2.81 29.02
CA VAL A 360 19.05 3.36 27.72
C VAL A 360 18.23 2.35 26.94
N LEU A 361 16.97 2.67 26.67
CA LEU A 361 16.04 1.83 25.92
C LEU A 361 16.29 1.93 24.40
N VAL A 362 16.54 3.15 23.93
CA VAL A 362 16.84 3.46 22.53
C VAL A 362 17.83 4.62 22.49
N SER A 363 18.77 4.58 21.56
CA SER A 363 19.64 5.72 21.23
C SER A 363 19.91 5.77 19.74
N ASP A 364 19.96 6.98 19.18
CA ASP A 364 20.27 7.19 17.76
C ASP A 364 20.84 8.59 17.53
N VAL A 365 21.37 8.82 16.36
CA VAL A 365 21.93 10.10 15.94
C VAL A 365 21.31 10.57 14.64
N PHE A 366 21.07 11.86 14.55
CA PHE A 366 20.68 12.53 13.33
C PHE A 366 21.84 13.40 12.86
N ASN A 367 22.49 13.01 11.76
CA ASN A 367 23.59 13.79 11.17
C ASN A 367 23.33 13.90 9.67
N LYS A 368 22.85 15.07 9.25
CA LYS A 368 22.48 15.31 7.86
C LYS A 368 22.86 16.70 7.38
N THR A 369 22.98 16.77 6.07
CA THR A 369 23.24 17.98 5.30
C THR A 369 22.19 18.14 4.22
N ASN A 370 21.64 19.35 4.09
CA ASN A 370 20.84 19.78 2.95
C ASN A 370 21.61 20.87 2.20
N ALA A 371 21.54 20.86 0.87
CA ALA A 371 22.12 21.88 0.02
C ALA A 371 21.19 22.19 -1.14
N ASP A 372 21.23 23.43 -1.61
CA ASP A 372 20.57 23.87 -2.82
C ASP A 372 21.57 24.64 -3.69
N TYR A 373 21.48 24.45 -4.99
CA TYR A 373 22.44 24.97 -5.96
C TYR A 373 21.70 25.70 -7.08
N MET A 374 22.16 26.91 -7.36
CA MET A 374 21.70 27.74 -8.46
C MET A 374 22.83 27.92 -9.48
N HIS A 375 22.54 27.64 -10.73
CA HIS A 375 23.42 27.90 -11.87
C HIS A 375 22.57 28.33 -13.05
N TYR A 376 22.77 29.56 -13.51
CA TYR A 376 22.08 30.10 -14.67
C TYR A 376 22.97 31.00 -15.48
N ALA A 377 22.60 31.30 -16.71
CA ALA A 377 23.27 32.26 -17.56
C ALA A 377 22.38 33.45 -17.93
N GLU A 378 23.00 34.59 -18.20
CA GLU A 378 22.33 35.80 -18.73
C GLU A 378 23.05 36.30 -19.96
N TYR A 379 22.24 36.63 -20.96
CA TYR A 379 22.69 37.32 -22.17
C TYR A 379 21.65 38.38 -22.58
N LYS A 380 22.10 39.59 -22.92
CA LYS A 380 21.21 40.72 -23.25
C LYS A 380 20.72 40.71 -24.70
N GLY A 381 21.34 39.90 -25.57
CA GLY A 381 20.99 39.81 -26.98
C GLY A 381 20.03 38.66 -27.29
N ASP A 382 19.96 38.29 -28.56
CA ASP A 382 19.17 37.14 -29.02
C ASP A 382 19.77 35.81 -28.54
N GLN A 383 19.15 35.26 -27.49
CA GLN A 383 19.62 34.06 -26.86
C GLN A 383 19.57 32.83 -27.78
N SER A 384 18.67 32.83 -28.78
CA SER A 384 18.52 31.70 -29.70
C SER A 384 19.72 31.51 -30.63
N LYS A 385 20.46 32.61 -30.86
CA LYS A 385 21.66 32.62 -31.73
C LYS A 385 22.97 32.51 -30.94
N LEU A 386 22.91 32.55 -29.62
CA LEU A 386 24.11 32.46 -28.79
C LEU A 386 24.63 31.02 -28.74
N ILE A 387 25.90 30.85 -29.05
CA ILE A 387 26.65 29.60 -28.91
C ILE A 387 27.85 29.81 -27.98
N PRO A 388 28.28 28.79 -27.22
CA PRO A 388 29.48 28.89 -26.42
C PRO A 388 30.72 28.90 -27.31
N GLY A 389 31.86 29.30 -26.77
CA GLY A 389 33.11 29.29 -27.48
C GLY A 389 34.22 30.03 -26.74
N TYR A 390 35.38 30.03 -27.34
CA TYR A 390 36.57 30.74 -26.83
C TYR A 390 37.17 31.64 -27.90
N TRP A 391 37.62 32.83 -27.51
CA TRP A 391 38.41 33.69 -28.37
C TRP A 391 39.43 34.45 -27.53
N LYS A 392 40.65 34.67 -28.12
CA LYS A 392 41.72 35.36 -27.42
C LYS A 392 41.55 36.86 -27.44
N TYR A 393 41.23 37.41 -28.61
CA TYR A 393 41.04 38.85 -28.81
C TYR A 393 39.71 39.15 -29.45
N LYS A 394 39.03 40.23 -28.99
CA LYS A 394 37.68 40.59 -29.47
C LYS A 394 37.70 41.06 -30.94
N ASN A 395 38.75 41.83 -31.33
CA ASN A 395 38.77 42.54 -32.63
C ASN A 395 39.61 41.84 -33.71
N ARG A 396 40.21 40.68 -33.43
CA ARG A 396 40.96 39.90 -34.43
C ARG A 396 40.76 38.40 -34.22
N THR A 397 40.76 37.66 -35.32
CA THR A 397 40.68 36.19 -35.24
C THR A 397 42.08 35.61 -35.08
N THR A 398 42.19 34.53 -34.26
CA THR A 398 43.42 33.77 -34.02
C THR A 398 43.16 32.29 -34.19
N LYS A 399 44.22 31.51 -34.30
CA LYS A 399 44.12 30.04 -34.37
C LYS A 399 43.59 29.37 -33.10
N GLU A 400 43.56 30.11 -32.00
CA GLU A 400 43.05 29.71 -30.69
C GLU A 400 41.52 29.92 -30.52
N ASP A 401 40.88 30.61 -31.49
CA ASP A 401 39.46 30.87 -31.46
C ASP A 401 38.66 29.61 -31.79
N VAL A 402 37.76 29.20 -30.89
CA VAL A 402 36.92 28.02 -31.00
C VAL A 402 35.44 28.40 -30.92
N GLN A 403 34.67 27.98 -31.91
CA GLN A 403 33.22 28.05 -31.89
C GLN A 403 32.70 26.67 -31.51
N ASP A 404 32.08 26.53 -30.33
CA ASP A 404 31.49 25.28 -29.88
C ASP A 404 30.08 25.09 -30.48
N ASP A 405 30.05 24.96 -31.82
CA ASP A 405 28.81 24.88 -32.62
C ASP A 405 28.26 23.44 -32.66
N ASN A 406 28.51 22.63 -31.64
CA ASN A 406 27.88 21.33 -31.51
C ASN A 406 26.59 21.40 -30.68
N LYS A 407 25.61 20.59 -31.05
CA LYS A 407 24.27 20.58 -30.45
C LYS A 407 24.30 20.37 -28.93
N LYS A 408 25.26 19.63 -28.41
CA LYS A 408 25.36 19.31 -26.97
C LYS A 408 25.73 20.55 -26.14
N ASP A 409 26.73 21.30 -26.57
CA ASP A 409 27.21 22.47 -25.82
C ASP A 409 26.27 23.66 -26.00
N ILE A 410 25.69 23.82 -27.18
CA ILE A 410 24.60 24.80 -27.40
C ILE A 410 23.41 24.51 -26.47
N ASN A 411 22.95 23.25 -26.40
CA ASN A 411 21.83 22.91 -25.52
C ASN A 411 22.17 23.13 -24.04
N LYS A 412 23.41 22.86 -23.59
CA LYS A 412 23.83 23.19 -22.22
C LYS A 412 23.69 24.67 -21.93
N LEU A 413 24.21 25.52 -22.80
CA LEU A 413 24.12 26.97 -22.64
C LEU A 413 22.67 27.45 -22.65
N HIS A 414 21.85 26.98 -23.59
CA HIS A 414 20.44 27.33 -23.67
C HIS A 414 19.65 26.88 -22.44
N ASN A 415 20.00 25.75 -21.84
CA ASN A 415 19.41 25.29 -20.58
C ASN A 415 19.78 26.24 -19.43
N LEU A 416 21.02 26.72 -19.36
CA LEU A 416 21.44 27.71 -18.36
C LEU A 416 20.73 29.07 -18.56
N LEU A 417 20.49 29.50 -19.80
CA LEU A 417 19.75 30.72 -20.09
C LEU A 417 18.27 30.64 -19.64
N LYS A 418 17.71 29.42 -19.55
CA LYS A 418 16.34 29.15 -19.10
C LYS A 418 16.27 28.70 -17.63
N ALA A 419 17.42 28.46 -16.98
CA ALA A 419 17.46 27.94 -15.62
C ALA A 419 16.88 28.89 -14.59
N SER A 420 16.41 28.32 -13.49
CA SER A 420 15.87 29.09 -12.37
C SER A 420 16.95 29.97 -11.73
N LYS A 421 16.58 31.23 -11.44
CA LYS A 421 17.41 32.18 -10.72
C LYS A 421 17.12 32.17 -9.20
N LYS A 422 16.31 31.23 -8.73
CA LYS A 422 15.93 31.13 -7.32
C LYS A 422 16.73 30.01 -6.66
N ILE A 423 17.16 30.28 -5.43
CA ILE A 423 17.82 29.31 -4.54
C ILE A 423 17.21 29.43 -3.15
N LYS A 424 17.03 28.27 -2.48
CA LYS A 424 16.53 28.26 -1.11
C LYS A 424 17.57 28.90 -0.15
N PRO A 425 17.14 29.81 0.74
CA PRO A 425 18.02 30.32 1.81
C PRO A 425 18.53 29.16 2.69
N ALA A 426 19.76 29.27 3.18
CA ALA A 426 20.32 28.23 4.06
C ALA A 426 19.51 28.02 5.35
N GLN A 427 18.80 29.06 5.82
CA GLN A 427 17.88 28.93 6.97
C GLN A 427 16.66 28.05 6.67
N GLU A 428 16.14 28.10 5.45
CA GLU A 428 15.05 27.21 5.01
C GLU A 428 15.53 25.77 4.96
N LEU A 429 16.73 25.52 4.44
CA LEU A 429 17.37 24.20 4.44
C LEU A 429 17.58 23.65 5.86
N LEU A 430 17.92 24.54 6.83
CA LEU A 430 18.03 24.14 8.23
C LEU A 430 16.65 23.81 8.83
N ASN A 431 15.61 24.55 8.52
CA ASN A 431 14.25 24.22 8.98
C ASN A 431 13.77 22.87 8.43
N GLU A 432 14.10 22.55 7.20
CA GLU A 432 13.84 21.20 6.64
C GLU A 432 14.56 20.10 7.43
N LEU A 433 15.83 20.33 7.84
CA LEU A 433 16.58 19.38 8.67
C LEU A 433 15.98 19.23 10.06
N ILE A 434 15.47 20.30 10.66
CA ILE A 434 14.77 20.29 11.95
C ILE A 434 13.54 19.38 11.84
N ASN A 435 12.69 19.55 10.82
CA ASN A 435 11.52 18.72 10.61
C ASN A 435 11.90 17.26 10.33
N GLN A 436 12.95 17.02 9.54
CA GLN A 436 13.47 15.67 9.31
C GLN A 436 14.00 15.01 10.59
N SER A 437 14.63 15.79 11.47
CA SER A 437 15.13 15.26 12.76
C SER A 437 13.99 14.85 13.69
N ALA A 438 12.91 15.64 13.78
CA ALA A 438 11.73 15.29 14.55
C ALA A 438 11.07 14.01 14.05
N LYS A 439 10.89 13.88 12.73
CA LYS A 439 10.39 12.65 12.11
C LYS A 439 11.28 11.43 12.33
N ASN A 440 12.61 11.62 12.37
CA ASN A 440 13.54 10.55 12.68
C ASN A 440 13.37 10.09 14.13
N VAL A 441 13.30 11.01 15.08
CA VAL A 441 13.05 10.71 16.51
C VAL A 441 11.74 9.96 16.65
N THR A 442 10.64 10.48 16.10
CA THR A 442 9.32 9.85 16.17
C THR A 442 9.31 8.44 15.59
N LYS A 443 9.91 8.24 14.44
CA LYS A 443 10.01 6.92 13.82
C LYS A 443 10.81 5.93 14.66
N THR A 444 11.86 6.38 15.30
CA THR A 444 12.70 5.54 16.17
C THR A 444 11.93 5.14 17.43
N ILE A 445 11.20 6.06 18.04
CA ILE A 445 10.35 5.80 19.22
C ILE A 445 9.19 4.87 18.85
N ASP A 446 8.52 5.11 17.71
CA ASP A 446 7.39 4.27 17.24
C ASP A 446 7.79 2.80 17.03
N LYS A 447 9.01 2.58 16.55
CA LYS A 447 9.55 1.24 16.33
C LYS A 447 9.99 0.53 17.60
N TYR A 448 10.17 1.26 18.69
CA TYR A 448 10.63 0.64 19.93
C TYR A 448 9.61 -0.37 20.45
N ASN A 449 10.05 -1.60 20.64
CA ASN A 449 9.28 -2.69 21.21
C ASN A 449 10.10 -3.39 22.30
N PRO A 450 9.69 -3.31 23.58
CA PRO A 450 10.41 -3.94 24.69
C PRO A 450 10.33 -5.47 24.67
N GLU A 451 9.51 -6.07 23.83
CA GLU A 451 9.29 -7.52 23.72
C GLU A 451 10.16 -8.17 22.62
N GLN A 452 11.04 -7.39 21.98
CA GLN A 452 11.95 -7.88 20.92
C GLN A 452 13.37 -8.06 21.42
#